data_43d62660b31ed696c7581f4bb55b2c0e
#
_entry.id   43d62660b31ed696c7581f4bb55b2c0e
#
_cell.length_a   1.000
_cell.length_b   1.000
_cell.length_c   1.000
_cell.angle_alpha   90.00
_cell.angle_beta   90.00
_cell.angle_gamma   90.00
#
_symmetry.space_group_name_H-M   'P 1'
#
loop_
_entity.id
_entity.type
_entity.pdbx_description
1 polymer ?
#
loop_
_entity_poly.entity_id
_entity_poly.type
_entity_poly.pdbx_seq_one_letter_code
_entity_poly.pdbx_strand_id
1 'polypeptide(L)'
;ALSERRATSEAARWLARKENQADLIGGVNLNVKDPHLAQTLLDLSQTATIKDSLRLGTHVLNELGSINALHKPRVEQASFAVLKSPDMPSILVETAFISNPDEERRLTDEAYQARLANAMLNGIKRYFQKHPPRPHGPSATTEPPRERLAQQR
;
A
#
# COMPACT_ATOMS: atom_id res chain seq x y z
N ALA A 1 -7.63 -1.17 2.01
CA ALA A 1 -6.34 -1.83 2.31
C ALA A 1 -6.46 -3.35 2.23
N LEU A 2 -5.33 -4.04 2.19
CA LEU A 2 -5.29 -5.51 2.17
C LEU A 2 -5.82 -6.11 3.48
N SER A 3 -6.52 -7.24 3.38
CA SER A 3 -6.84 -8.14 4.49
C SER A 3 -6.56 -9.58 4.09
N GLU A 4 -5.90 -10.32 4.95
CA GLU A 4 -5.66 -11.77 4.78
C GLU A 4 -6.83 -12.63 5.27
N ARG A 5 -7.67 -12.08 6.13
CA ARG A 5 -8.73 -12.85 6.79
C ARG A 5 -10.08 -12.69 6.10
N ARG A 6 -10.73 -11.54 6.30
CA ARG A 6 -12.07 -11.26 5.75
C ARG A 6 -12.18 -9.81 5.35
N ALA A 7 -13.04 -9.54 4.35
CA ALA A 7 -13.42 -8.18 4.01
C ALA A 7 -14.18 -7.54 5.17
N THR A 8 -13.94 -6.25 5.41
CA THR A 8 -14.60 -5.48 6.48
C THR A 8 -16.07 -5.19 6.16
N SER A 9 -16.42 -5.23 4.88
CA SER A 9 -17.82 -5.07 4.42
C SER A 9 -18.08 -5.88 3.15
N GLU A 10 -19.34 -6.05 2.79
CA GLU A 10 -19.73 -6.67 1.51
C GLU A 10 -19.29 -5.81 0.32
N ALA A 11 -19.36 -4.49 0.45
CA ALA A 11 -18.90 -3.56 -0.57
C ALA A 11 -17.39 -3.74 -0.82
N ALA A 12 -16.58 -3.82 0.24
CA ALA A 12 -15.14 -4.09 0.13
C ALA A 12 -14.86 -5.45 -0.51
N ARG A 13 -15.67 -6.47 -0.19
CA ARG A 13 -15.56 -7.81 -0.82
C ARG A 13 -15.88 -7.77 -2.31
N TRP A 14 -16.94 -7.05 -2.67
CA TRP A 14 -17.34 -6.90 -4.07
C TRP A 14 -16.28 -6.16 -4.87
N LEU A 15 -15.78 -5.04 -4.33
CA LEU A 15 -14.73 -4.24 -4.94
C LEU A 15 -13.46 -5.07 -5.16
N ALA A 16 -13.02 -5.82 -4.15
CA ALA A 16 -11.84 -6.68 -4.28
C ALA A 16 -12.02 -7.74 -5.37
N ARG A 17 -13.21 -8.32 -5.52
CA ARG A 17 -13.48 -9.28 -6.61
C ARG A 17 -13.38 -8.61 -7.97
N LYS A 18 -13.95 -7.41 -8.11
CA LYS A 18 -13.92 -6.65 -9.37
C LYS A 18 -12.48 -6.29 -9.76
N GLU A 19 -11.70 -5.76 -8.83
CA GLU A 19 -10.30 -5.39 -9.07
C GLU A 19 -9.43 -6.63 -9.36
N ASN A 20 -9.57 -7.71 -8.58
CA ASN A 20 -8.82 -8.94 -8.82
C ASN A 20 -9.17 -9.59 -10.18
N GLN A 21 -10.39 -9.40 -10.69
CA GLN A 21 -10.76 -9.87 -12.03
C GLN A 21 -10.11 -9.03 -13.12
N ALA A 22 -9.98 -7.72 -12.92
CA ALA A 22 -9.28 -6.83 -13.86
C ALA A 22 -7.79 -7.17 -13.93
N ASP A 23 -7.15 -7.49 -12.79
CA ASP A 23 -5.74 -7.89 -12.73
C ASP A 23 -5.45 -9.21 -13.47
N LEU A 24 -6.40 -10.15 -13.51
CA LEU A 24 -6.25 -11.41 -14.26
C LEU A 24 -6.10 -11.20 -15.77
N ILE A 25 -6.63 -10.10 -16.29
CA ILE A 25 -6.50 -9.74 -17.72
C ILE A 25 -5.10 -9.16 -18.00
N GLY A 26 -4.42 -8.64 -16.99
CA GLY A 26 -3.07 -8.06 -17.06
C GLY A 26 -1.89 -9.04 -16.94
N GLY A 27 -2.11 -10.31 -16.66
CA GLY A 27 -1.12 -11.38 -16.79
C GLY A 27 0.03 -11.41 -15.79
N VAL A 28 -0.15 -11.07 -14.52
CA VAL A 28 0.87 -11.23 -13.49
C VAL A 28 0.73 -12.57 -12.78
N ASN A 29 1.60 -13.53 -13.13
CA ASN A 29 1.64 -14.85 -12.51
C ASN A 29 2.73 -14.87 -11.43
N LEU A 30 2.34 -14.81 -10.16
CA LEU A 30 3.25 -14.86 -9.02
C LEU A 30 3.48 -16.33 -8.59
N ASN A 31 4.43 -17.02 -9.24
CA ASN A 31 4.94 -18.30 -8.79
C ASN A 31 6.04 -18.12 -7.74
N VAL A 32 5.74 -18.36 -6.46
CA VAL A 32 6.72 -18.39 -5.37
C VAL A 32 6.97 -19.84 -4.98
N LYS A 33 8.24 -20.26 -5.12
CA LYS A 33 8.72 -21.57 -4.66
C LYS A 33 9.40 -21.45 -3.31
N ASP A 34 8.91 -22.27 -2.38
CA ASP A 34 9.53 -22.88 -1.18
C ASP A 34 9.19 -22.33 0.23
N PRO A 35 8.84 -23.28 1.20
CA PRO A 35 7.66 -22.95 1.99
C PRO A 35 7.79 -22.71 3.49
N HIS A 36 8.70 -23.14 4.31
CA HIS A 36 8.40 -23.19 5.75
C HIS A 36 9.12 -22.19 6.70
N LEU A 37 10.33 -21.78 6.47
CA LEU A 37 11.01 -20.76 7.28
C LEU A 37 10.83 -19.34 6.72
N ALA A 38 10.76 -19.22 5.41
CA ALA A 38 10.43 -17.98 4.74
C ALA A 38 9.00 -17.53 5.05
N GLN A 39 8.08 -18.48 5.22
CA GLN A 39 6.66 -18.21 5.48
C GLN A 39 6.43 -17.43 6.79
N THR A 40 7.06 -17.84 7.89
CA THR A 40 6.84 -17.20 9.21
C THR A 40 7.40 -15.77 9.26
N LEU A 41 8.57 -15.52 8.67
CA LEU A 41 9.14 -14.18 8.56
C LEU A 41 8.34 -13.31 7.59
N LEU A 42 7.84 -13.91 6.50
CA LEU A 42 6.98 -13.26 5.53
C LEU A 42 5.65 -12.86 6.17
N ASP A 43 5.01 -13.73 6.95
CA ASP A 43 3.75 -13.46 7.65
C ASP A 43 3.88 -12.32 8.65
N LEU A 44 4.99 -12.26 9.40
CA LEU A 44 5.27 -11.16 10.32
C LEU A 44 5.50 -9.85 9.59
N SER A 45 6.27 -9.88 8.50
CA SER A 45 6.51 -8.70 7.64
C SER A 45 5.21 -8.22 7.03
N GLN A 46 4.40 -9.12 6.50
CA GLN A 46 3.12 -8.80 5.89
C GLN A 46 2.13 -8.21 6.91
N THR A 47 2.08 -8.74 8.13
CA THR A 47 1.24 -8.18 9.20
C THR A 47 1.65 -6.74 9.56
N ALA A 48 2.95 -6.45 9.62
CA ALA A 48 3.46 -5.09 9.86
C ALA A 48 3.09 -4.15 8.70
N THR A 49 3.29 -4.59 7.47
CA THR A 49 2.98 -3.85 6.24
C THR A 49 1.47 -3.55 6.13
N ILE A 50 0.59 -4.48 6.50
CA ILE A 50 -0.85 -4.23 6.54
C ILE A 50 -1.21 -3.16 7.57
N LYS A 51 -0.60 -3.18 8.76
CA LYS A 51 -0.82 -2.13 9.77
C LYS A 51 -0.38 -0.76 9.27
N ASP A 52 0.75 -0.70 8.60
CA ASP A 52 1.27 0.54 8.03
C ASP A 52 0.41 1.02 6.85
N SER A 53 -0.10 0.11 6.03
CA SER A 53 -1.09 0.40 4.98
C SER A 53 -2.37 1.02 5.56
N LEU A 54 -2.88 0.49 6.67
CA LEU A 54 -4.06 1.04 7.35
C LEU A 54 -3.79 2.46 7.90
N ARG A 55 -2.61 2.69 8.47
CA ARG A 55 -2.20 4.02 8.94
C ARG A 55 -2.09 5.01 7.79
N LEU A 56 -1.41 4.63 6.72
CA LEU A 56 -1.32 5.42 5.48
C LEU A 56 -2.71 5.75 4.95
N GLY A 57 -3.56 4.73 4.77
CA GLY A 57 -4.93 4.90 4.30
C GLY A 57 -5.76 5.82 5.18
N THR A 58 -5.59 5.75 6.51
CA THR A 58 -6.29 6.64 7.44
C THR A 58 -5.87 8.10 7.25
N HIS A 59 -4.58 8.37 7.08
CA HIS A 59 -4.11 9.74 6.81
C HIS A 59 -4.64 10.29 5.49
N VAL A 60 -4.61 9.48 4.42
CA VAL A 60 -5.14 9.87 3.11
C VAL A 60 -6.64 10.08 3.18
N LEU A 61 -7.39 9.18 3.81
CA LEU A 61 -8.84 9.27 3.95
C LEU A 61 -9.27 10.54 4.71
N ASN A 62 -8.57 10.91 5.77
CA ASN A 62 -8.85 12.11 6.53
C ASN A 62 -8.68 13.39 5.69
N GLU A 63 -7.64 13.45 4.86
CA GLU A 63 -7.44 14.59 3.96
C GLU A 63 -8.51 14.65 2.87
N LEU A 64 -8.88 13.49 2.28
CA LEU A 64 -9.96 13.40 1.30
C LEU A 64 -11.31 13.81 1.92
N GLY A 65 -11.56 13.45 3.18
CA GLY A 65 -12.76 13.85 3.93
C GLY A 65 -12.87 15.35 4.17
N SER A 66 -11.78 16.11 4.07
CA SER A 66 -11.81 17.57 4.17
C SER A 66 -12.32 18.27 2.90
N ILE A 67 -12.31 17.58 1.77
CA ILE A 67 -12.71 18.14 0.46
C ILE A 67 -13.97 17.51 -0.11
N ASN A 68 -14.39 16.34 0.39
CA ASN A 68 -15.55 15.58 -0.07
C ASN A 68 -16.29 14.89 1.07
N ALA A 69 -17.58 14.65 0.87
CA ALA A 69 -18.29 13.65 1.66
C ALA A 69 -17.73 12.26 1.36
N LEU A 70 -17.29 11.57 2.40
CA LEU A 70 -16.77 10.20 2.28
C LEU A 70 -17.94 9.19 2.20
N HIS A 71 -17.87 8.24 1.28
CA HIS A 71 -18.79 7.10 1.23
C HIS A 71 -18.67 6.21 2.47
N LYS A 72 -17.47 6.09 3.02
CA LYS A 72 -17.17 5.37 4.26
C LYS A 72 -16.20 6.19 5.13
N PRO A 73 -16.46 6.30 6.44
CA PRO A 73 -15.63 7.09 7.34
C PRO A 73 -14.34 6.37 7.78
N ARG A 74 -14.13 5.14 7.34
CA ARG A 74 -13.01 4.29 7.72
C ARG A 74 -12.41 3.59 6.52
N VAL A 75 -11.11 3.29 6.62
CA VAL A 75 -10.42 2.45 5.63
C VAL A 75 -11.02 1.05 5.67
N GLU A 76 -11.51 0.59 4.53
CA GLU A 76 -12.01 -0.77 4.36
C GLU A 76 -10.88 -1.72 3.96
N GLN A 77 -11.06 -2.99 4.25
CA GLN A 77 -10.10 -4.05 3.96
C GLN A 77 -10.76 -5.20 3.21
N ALA A 78 -10.05 -5.75 2.25
CA ALA A 78 -10.41 -7.00 1.57
C ALA A 78 -9.16 -7.65 0.97
N SER A 79 -9.31 -8.82 0.34
CA SER A 79 -8.22 -9.55 -0.30
C SER A 79 -7.90 -8.99 -1.69
N PHE A 80 -7.43 -7.74 -1.74
CA PHE A 80 -6.98 -7.11 -2.99
C PHE A 80 -5.64 -7.71 -3.43
N ALA A 81 -5.60 -8.38 -4.59
CA ALA A 81 -4.38 -9.00 -5.12
C ALA A 81 -3.30 -7.98 -5.40
N VAL A 82 -3.67 -6.83 -5.98
CA VAL A 82 -2.77 -5.71 -6.31
C VAL A 82 -2.05 -5.12 -5.09
N LEU A 83 -2.57 -5.31 -3.88
CA LEU A 83 -1.97 -4.79 -2.65
C LEU A 83 -1.10 -5.81 -1.90
N LYS A 84 -0.84 -6.97 -2.50
CA LYS A 84 0.00 -8.02 -1.88
C LYS A 84 1.48 -7.69 -2.08
N SER A 85 1.99 -6.81 -1.23
CA SER A 85 3.42 -6.53 -1.12
C SER A 85 3.87 -6.81 0.31
N PRO A 86 4.91 -7.65 0.52
CA PRO A 86 5.33 -8.03 1.88
C PRO A 86 6.12 -6.93 2.58
N ASP A 87 6.67 -5.97 1.87
CA ASP A 87 7.65 -4.99 2.33
C ASP A 87 7.24 -3.53 2.13
N MET A 88 6.13 -3.29 1.42
CA MET A 88 5.70 -1.94 1.06
C MET A 88 4.25 -1.68 1.50
N PRO A 89 4.00 -0.67 2.36
CA PRO A 89 2.65 -0.23 2.65
C PRO A 89 1.90 0.20 1.39
N SER A 90 0.76 -0.42 1.13
CA SER A 90 0.01 -0.25 -0.11
C SER A 90 -1.47 -0.01 0.17
N ILE A 91 -2.06 0.93 -0.55
CA ILE A 91 -3.50 1.25 -0.48
C ILE A 91 -4.07 1.40 -1.88
N LEU A 92 -5.33 1.07 -2.03
CA LEU A 92 -6.16 1.41 -3.18
C LEU A 92 -7.05 2.59 -2.78
N VAL A 93 -7.06 3.64 -3.59
CA VAL A 93 -7.88 4.85 -3.36
C VAL A 93 -8.95 4.94 -4.43
N GLU A 94 -10.19 4.76 -4.03
CA GLU A 94 -11.35 5.00 -4.89
C GLU A 94 -11.75 6.48 -4.79
N THR A 95 -11.55 7.21 -5.86
CA THR A 95 -11.78 8.67 -5.88
C THR A 95 -13.24 9.05 -6.09
N ALA A 96 -13.98 8.23 -6.82
CA ALA A 96 -15.41 8.41 -7.10
C ALA A 96 -15.99 7.18 -7.84
N PHE A 97 -17.30 7.12 -7.95
CA PHE A 97 -18.00 6.14 -8.76
C PHE A 97 -18.43 6.78 -10.08
N ILE A 98 -17.84 6.38 -11.20
CA ILE A 98 -18.18 6.87 -12.54
C ILE A 98 -19.61 6.51 -12.99
N SER A 99 -20.25 5.57 -12.30
CA SER A 99 -21.67 5.27 -12.50
C SER A 99 -22.60 6.34 -11.88
N ASN A 100 -22.06 7.25 -11.07
CA ASN A 100 -22.76 8.41 -10.55
C ASN A 100 -22.43 9.63 -11.43
N PRO A 101 -23.40 10.20 -12.19
CA PRO A 101 -23.14 11.29 -13.13
C PRO A 101 -22.56 12.57 -12.48
N ASP A 102 -22.88 12.82 -11.22
CA ASP A 102 -22.37 13.99 -10.50
C ASP A 102 -20.91 13.78 -10.05
N GLU A 103 -20.53 12.57 -9.71
CA GLU A 103 -19.16 12.22 -9.36
C GLU A 103 -18.29 12.16 -10.63
N GLU A 104 -18.79 11.56 -11.71
CA GLU A 104 -18.12 11.54 -13.02
C GLU A 104 -17.81 12.96 -13.49
N ARG A 105 -18.80 13.87 -13.44
CA ARG A 105 -18.64 15.27 -13.85
C ARG A 105 -17.56 15.99 -13.03
N ARG A 106 -17.47 15.70 -11.73
CA ARG A 106 -16.41 16.25 -10.88
C ARG A 106 -15.04 15.69 -11.22
N LEU A 107 -14.95 14.41 -11.59
CA LEU A 107 -13.67 13.80 -12.00
C LEU A 107 -13.10 14.37 -13.29
N THR A 108 -13.91 14.98 -14.14
CA THR A 108 -13.45 15.66 -15.36
C THR A 108 -13.05 17.12 -15.15
N ASP A 109 -13.26 17.67 -13.95
CA ASP A 109 -12.86 19.03 -13.58
C ASP A 109 -11.39 19.04 -13.09
N GLU A 110 -10.52 19.73 -13.82
CA GLU A 110 -9.09 19.83 -13.50
C GLU A 110 -8.82 20.43 -12.10
N ALA A 111 -9.60 21.43 -11.70
CA ALA A 111 -9.46 22.02 -10.38
C ALA A 111 -9.82 21.02 -9.26
N TYR A 112 -10.81 20.19 -9.50
CA TYR A 112 -11.16 19.12 -8.58
C TYR A 112 -10.11 18.01 -8.54
N GLN A 113 -9.56 17.61 -9.67
CA GLN A 113 -8.45 16.65 -9.75
C GLN A 113 -7.23 17.15 -8.98
N ALA A 114 -6.86 18.43 -9.15
CA ALA A 114 -5.76 19.04 -8.40
C ALA A 114 -6.00 19.04 -6.89
N ARG A 115 -7.24 19.29 -6.43
CA ARG A 115 -7.60 19.21 -5.01
C ARG A 115 -7.48 17.77 -4.48
N LEU A 116 -7.96 16.77 -5.23
CA LEU A 116 -7.81 15.35 -4.88
C LEU A 116 -6.33 14.96 -4.75
N ALA A 117 -5.52 15.30 -5.74
CA ALA A 117 -4.09 15.00 -5.75
C ALA A 117 -3.37 15.65 -4.55
N ASN A 118 -3.67 16.91 -4.25
CA ASN A 118 -3.10 17.61 -3.09
C ASN A 118 -3.54 16.98 -1.76
N ALA A 119 -4.80 16.58 -1.63
CA ALA A 119 -5.29 15.90 -0.43
C ALA A 119 -4.57 14.56 -0.22
N MET A 120 -4.44 13.75 -1.27
CA MET A 120 -3.67 12.50 -1.21
C MET A 120 -2.21 12.75 -0.83
N LEU A 121 -1.54 13.73 -1.46
CA LEU A 121 -0.17 14.10 -1.14
C LEU A 121 -0.01 14.53 0.33
N ASN A 122 -0.93 15.32 0.85
CA ASN A 122 -0.91 15.76 2.24
C ASN A 122 -1.07 14.57 3.21
N GLY A 123 -1.96 13.64 2.90
CA GLY A 123 -2.13 12.41 3.67
C GLY A 123 -0.85 11.56 3.70
N ILE A 124 -0.20 11.39 2.57
CA ILE A 124 1.08 10.68 2.45
C ILE A 124 2.18 11.39 3.24
N LYS A 125 2.31 12.73 3.10
CA LYS A 125 3.27 13.51 3.86
C LYS A 125 3.07 13.36 5.37
N ARG A 126 1.82 13.45 5.86
CA ARG A 126 1.50 13.25 7.28
C ARG A 126 1.84 11.85 7.79
N TYR A 127 1.65 10.84 6.96
CA TYR A 127 2.07 9.49 7.29
C TYR A 127 3.58 9.41 7.49
N PHE A 128 4.40 9.89 6.55
CA PHE A 128 5.86 9.85 6.65
C PHE A 128 6.43 10.76 7.74
N GLN A 129 5.78 11.85 8.08
CA GLN A 129 6.16 12.68 9.23
C GLN A 129 6.07 11.90 10.56
N LYS A 130 5.07 11.04 10.70
CA LYS A 130 4.86 10.23 11.90
C LYS A 130 5.58 8.89 11.87
N HIS A 131 5.85 8.38 10.67
CA HIS A 131 6.46 7.08 10.41
C HIS A 131 7.59 7.25 9.38
N PRO A 132 8.70 7.92 9.76
CA PRO A 132 9.80 8.12 8.84
C PRO A 132 10.35 6.76 8.37
N PRO A 133 10.75 6.65 7.08
CA PRO A 133 11.40 5.46 6.58
C PRO A 133 12.64 5.18 7.44
N ARG A 134 12.83 3.93 7.84
CA ARG A 134 14.07 3.54 8.50
C ARG A 134 15.19 3.71 7.48
N PRO A 135 16.30 4.41 7.82
CA PRO A 135 17.46 4.41 6.95
C PRO A 135 17.84 2.93 6.68
N HIS A 136 17.94 2.55 5.43
CA HIS A 136 18.57 1.28 5.10
C HIS A 136 19.99 1.41 5.68
N GLY A 137 20.33 0.58 6.67
CA GLY A 137 21.68 0.52 7.18
C GLY A 137 22.62 0.35 5.99
N PRO A 138 23.85 0.90 6.06
CA PRO A 138 24.79 0.71 4.98
C PRO A 138 24.83 -0.79 4.67
N SER A 139 24.52 -1.14 3.43
CA SER A 139 24.82 -2.48 2.92
C SER A 139 26.23 -2.78 3.37
N ALA A 140 26.39 -3.84 4.17
CA ALA A 140 27.70 -4.30 4.55
C ALA A 140 28.44 -4.58 3.22
N THR A 141 29.11 -3.57 2.73
CA THR A 141 30.17 -3.75 1.75
C THR A 141 31.14 -4.67 2.46
N THR A 142 31.07 -5.94 2.10
CA THR A 142 32.09 -6.93 2.41
C THR A 142 33.38 -6.42 1.83
N GLU A 143 34.09 -5.60 2.63
CA GLU A 143 35.48 -5.31 2.38
C GLU A 143 36.20 -6.66 2.48
N PRO A 144 36.87 -7.12 1.42
CA PRO A 144 37.56 -8.39 1.48
C PRO A 144 38.65 -8.30 2.58
N PRO A 145 38.92 -9.39 3.31
CA PRO A 145 39.89 -9.39 4.37
C PRO A 145 41.24 -8.90 3.78
N ARG A 146 41.70 -7.76 4.27
CA ARG A 146 43.07 -7.33 3.98
C ARG A 146 44.03 -8.38 4.54
N GLU A 147 44.67 -9.16 3.66
CA GLU A 147 45.77 -10.04 3.98
C GLU A 147 46.84 -9.23 4.74
N ARG A 148 46.98 -9.56 6.03
CA ARG A 148 48.19 -9.19 6.77
C ARG A 148 49.30 -10.08 6.29
N LEU A 149 49.93 -9.69 5.20
CA LEU A 149 51.20 -10.23 4.82
C LEU A 149 52.24 -9.74 5.82
N ALA A 150 52.71 -10.69 6.60
CA ALA A 150 54.02 -10.91 7.18
C ALA A 150 54.99 -9.70 7.19
N GLN A 151 55.30 -9.27 8.39
CA GLN A 151 56.67 -8.84 8.71
C GLN A 151 57.18 -9.72 9.84
N GLN A 152 57.78 -10.83 9.44
CA GLN A 152 58.84 -11.47 10.19
C GLN A 152 60.13 -11.29 9.37
N ARG A 153 60.98 -10.40 9.86
CA ARG A 153 62.43 -10.49 9.78
C ARG A 153 63.03 -9.82 10.99
#